data_17788379b47f0ba86d919b61f4e9b337
#
_entry.id   17788379b47f0ba86d919b61f4e9b337
#
_cell.length_a   1.000
_cell.length_b   1.000
_cell.length_c   1.000
_cell.angle_alpha   90.00
_cell.angle_beta   90.00
_cell.angle_gamma   90.00
#
_symmetry.space_group_name_H-M   'P 1'
#
loop_
_entity.id
_entity.type
_entity.pdbx_description
1 polymer ?
#
loop_
_entity_poly.entity_id
_entity_poly.type
_entity_poly.pdbx_seq_one_letter_code
_entity_poly.pdbx_strand_id
1 'polypeptide(L)'
;VLKNILVALDGTELAERVIQVLGDLVLSAETKIVFCHVFPTPESELELSADRPHPESPTLSYFHVEKQLQAYQEKLSIQSAIELVTGEPADEIIRLANIYKADLIIIGSRGLTGMKRIVQGSVSSQVVEEANCSVLVVKSK
;
A
#
# COMPACT_ATOMS: atom_id res chain seq x y z
N VAL A 1 14.92 -9.24 14.43
CA VAL A 1 14.02 -9.89 13.48
C VAL A 1 12.72 -9.08 13.35
N LEU A 2 12.34 -8.78 12.13
CA LEU A 2 11.09 -8.08 11.89
C LEU A 2 9.94 -9.06 12.07
N LYS A 3 8.98 -8.69 12.89
CA LYS A 3 7.85 -9.57 13.19
C LYS A 3 6.60 -9.21 12.38
N ASN A 4 6.31 -7.94 12.25
CA ASN A 4 5.11 -7.50 11.53
C ASN A 4 5.50 -6.45 10.51
N ILE A 5 5.22 -6.73 9.25
CA ILE A 5 5.53 -5.81 8.16
C ILE A 5 4.23 -5.45 7.46
N LEU A 6 3.97 -4.16 7.33
CA LEU A 6 2.82 -3.67 6.58
C LEU A 6 3.31 -3.23 5.21
N VAL A 7 2.75 -3.82 4.17
CA VAL A 7 3.12 -3.52 2.79
C VAL A 7 1.96 -2.79 2.14
N ALA A 8 2.16 -1.50 1.86
CA ALA A 8 1.11 -0.67 1.27
C ALA A 8 1.28 -0.65 -0.24
N LEU A 9 0.28 -1.17 -0.94
CA LEU A 9 0.30 -1.30 -2.40
C LEU A 9 -0.76 -0.40 -3.01
N ASP A 10 -0.42 0.22 -4.12
CA ASP A 10 -1.32 1.16 -4.78
C ASP A 10 -1.95 0.62 -6.06
N GLY A 11 -1.65 -0.63 -6.42
CA GLY A 11 -2.24 -1.24 -7.60
C GLY A 11 -1.56 -0.87 -8.91
N THR A 12 -0.45 -0.15 -8.86
CA THR A 12 0.28 0.26 -10.06
C THR A 12 1.48 -0.64 -10.29
N GLU A 13 2.25 -0.31 -11.32
CA GLU A 13 3.50 -1.03 -11.60
C GLU A 13 4.47 -0.96 -10.43
N LEU A 14 4.39 0.08 -9.64
CA LEU A 14 5.26 0.22 -8.49
C LEU A 14 5.00 -0.88 -7.46
N ALA A 15 3.79 -1.44 -7.45
CA ALA A 15 3.49 -2.54 -6.55
C ALA A 15 4.40 -3.73 -6.83
N GLU A 16 4.68 -4.01 -8.11
CA GLU A 16 5.60 -5.10 -8.45
C GLU A 16 6.98 -4.82 -7.90
N ARG A 17 7.42 -3.58 -7.99
CA ARG A 17 8.73 -3.19 -7.47
C ARG A 17 8.79 -3.37 -5.95
N VAL A 18 7.70 -3.02 -5.26
CA VAL A 18 7.61 -3.19 -3.82
C VAL A 18 7.71 -4.67 -3.45
N ILE A 19 7.02 -5.53 -4.20
CA ILE A 19 7.07 -6.96 -3.95
C ILE A 19 8.48 -7.50 -4.17
N GLN A 20 9.20 -6.99 -5.18
CA GLN A 20 10.58 -7.41 -5.41
C GLN A 20 11.47 -7.06 -4.22
N VAL A 21 11.32 -5.85 -3.69
CA VAL A 21 12.11 -5.43 -2.55
C VAL A 21 11.79 -6.29 -1.33
N LEU A 22 10.51 -6.60 -1.14
CA LEU A 22 10.12 -7.48 -0.05
C LEU A 22 10.83 -8.83 -0.14
N GLY A 23 10.95 -9.35 -1.36
CA GLY A 23 11.64 -10.61 -1.58
C GLY A 23 13.13 -10.55 -1.29
N ASP A 24 13.72 -9.35 -1.33
CA ASP A 24 15.15 -9.17 -1.05
C ASP A 24 15.45 -9.05 0.44
N LEU A 25 14.42 -8.90 1.28
CA LEU A 25 14.64 -8.79 2.71
C LEU A 25 14.85 -10.17 3.32
N VAL A 26 15.66 -10.22 4.37
CA VAL A 26 15.86 -11.45 5.11
C VAL A 26 14.72 -11.58 6.11
N LEU A 27 13.82 -12.50 5.85
CA LEU A 27 12.65 -12.71 6.67
C LEU A 27 12.70 -14.07 7.34
N SER A 28 12.04 -14.17 8.49
CA SER A 28 11.98 -15.44 9.21
C SER A 28 10.58 -16.03 9.09
N ALA A 29 10.44 -17.27 9.51
CA ALA A 29 9.14 -17.93 9.51
C ALA A 29 8.17 -17.26 10.49
N GLU A 30 8.68 -16.49 11.43
CA GLU A 30 7.84 -15.80 12.40
C GLU A 30 7.33 -14.46 11.89
N THR A 31 7.85 -13.99 10.78
CA THR A 31 7.43 -12.71 10.22
C THR A 31 6.03 -12.84 9.65
N LYS A 32 5.18 -11.87 9.98
CA LYS A 32 3.85 -11.77 9.41
C LYS A 32 3.79 -10.56 8.51
N ILE A 33 3.20 -10.73 7.34
CA ILE A 33 3.07 -9.65 6.37
C ILE A 33 1.61 -9.30 6.20
N VAL A 34 1.32 -8.00 6.21
CA VAL A 34 -0.02 -7.51 5.94
C VAL A 34 0.06 -6.67 4.68
N PHE A 35 -0.60 -7.13 3.62
CA PHE A 35 -0.73 -6.34 2.41
C PHE A 35 -1.95 -5.45 2.55
N CYS A 36 -1.81 -4.17 2.29
CA CYS A 36 -2.96 -3.30 2.35
C CYS A 36 -3.07 -2.43 1.11
N HIS A 37 -4.29 -2.05 0.82
CA HIS A 37 -4.59 -1.09 -0.22
C HIS A 37 -5.67 -0.17 0.32
N VAL A 38 -5.52 1.13 0.08
CA VAL A 38 -6.47 2.12 0.54
C VAL A 38 -7.19 2.70 -0.67
N PHE A 39 -8.52 2.57 -0.68
CA PHE A 39 -9.34 3.17 -1.72
C PHE A 39 -9.63 4.61 -1.29
N PRO A 40 -9.39 5.60 -2.14
CA PRO A 40 -9.66 6.97 -1.76
C PRO A 40 -11.17 7.19 -1.55
N THR A 41 -11.48 8.19 -0.73
CA THR A 41 -12.87 8.53 -0.51
C THR A 41 -13.45 9.17 -1.76
N PRO A 42 -14.78 9.17 -1.92
CA PRO A 42 -15.40 9.86 -3.05
C PRO A 42 -15.02 11.33 -3.14
N GLU A 43 -14.80 11.97 -2.03
CA GLU A 43 -14.39 13.37 -2.02
C GLU A 43 -13.03 13.55 -2.65
N SER A 44 -12.08 12.67 -2.31
CA SER A 44 -10.76 12.72 -2.91
C SER A 44 -10.82 12.44 -4.40
N GLU A 45 -11.67 11.51 -4.81
CA GLU A 45 -11.82 11.19 -6.23
C GLU A 45 -12.38 12.37 -7.02
N LEU A 46 -13.34 13.09 -6.44
CA LEU A 46 -13.91 14.24 -7.12
C LEU A 46 -12.87 15.32 -7.36
N GLU A 47 -12.01 15.55 -6.40
CA GLU A 47 -10.96 16.54 -6.55
C GLU A 47 -9.96 16.16 -7.63
N LEU A 48 -9.66 14.87 -7.71
CA LEU A 48 -8.63 14.40 -8.62
C LEU A 48 -9.12 14.19 -10.04
N SER A 49 -10.41 13.92 -10.22
CA SER A 49 -10.89 13.46 -11.50
C SER A 49 -12.24 14.07 -11.89
N ALA A 50 -12.39 15.36 -11.65
CA ALA A 50 -13.64 16.05 -11.98
C ALA A 50 -14.03 15.87 -13.44
N ASP A 51 -13.05 15.77 -14.32
CA ASP A 51 -13.29 15.67 -15.75
C ASP A 51 -13.30 14.24 -16.28
N ARG A 52 -13.10 13.27 -15.42
CA ARG A 52 -13.05 11.89 -15.87
C ARG A 52 -14.40 11.20 -15.75
N PRO A 53 -14.76 10.42 -16.74
CA PRO A 53 -15.89 9.52 -16.57
C PRO A 53 -15.52 8.47 -15.54
N HIS A 54 -16.49 7.99 -14.81
CA HIS A 54 -16.25 6.92 -13.85
C HIS A 54 -16.25 5.60 -14.62
N PRO A 55 -15.08 5.01 -14.83
CA PRO A 55 -15.00 3.84 -15.70
C PRO A 55 -15.57 2.58 -15.07
N GLU A 56 -15.56 2.46 -13.76
CA GLU A 56 -15.93 1.20 -13.13
C GLU A 56 -16.64 1.44 -11.81
N SER A 57 -17.43 0.46 -11.43
CA SER A 57 -18.09 0.52 -10.14
C SER A 57 -17.06 0.27 -9.03
N PRO A 58 -17.26 0.85 -7.84
CA PRO A 58 -16.36 0.58 -6.72
C PRO A 58 -16.24 -0.91 -6.39
N THR A 59 -17.33 -1.65 -6.56
CA THR A 59 -17.33 -3.08 -6.27
C THR A 59 -16.37 -3.83 -7.18
N LEU A 60 -16.37 -3.48 -8.47
CA LEU A 60 -15.51 -4.14 -9.42
C LEU A 60 -14.04 -3.83 -9.14
N SER A 61 -13.75 -2.59 -8.79
CA SER A 61 -12.40 -2.18 -8.47
C SER A 61 -11.88 -2.91 -7.24
N TYR A 62 -12.72 -3.04 -6.22
CA TYR A 62 -12.38 -3.74 -5.00
C TYR A 62 -12.01 -5.20 -5.29
N PHE A 63 -12.85 -5.87 -6.08
CA PHE A 63 -12.61 -7.27 -6.42
C PHE A 63 -11.30 -7.46 -7.17
N HIS A 64 -11.00 -6.56 -8.09
CA HIS A 64 -9.78 -6.63 -8.87
C HIS A 64 -8.55 -6.49 -7.97
N VAL A 65 -8.56 -5.53 -7.07
CA VAL A 65 -7.45 -5.32 -6.17
C VAL A 65 -7.28 -6.50 -5.22
N GLU A 66 -8.40 -7.01 -4.70
CA GLU A 66 -8.33 -8.15 -3.80
C GLU A 66 -7.66 -9.34 -4.47
N LYS A 67 -8.02 -9.62 -5.72
CA LYS A 67 -7.41 -10.72 -6.45
C LYS A 67 -5.93 -10.49 -6.67
N GLN A 68 -5.54 -9.26 -6.94
CA GLN A 68 -4.14 -8.94 -7.13
C GLN A 68 -3.33 -9.18 -5.86
N LEU A 69 -3.86 -8.77 -4.72
CA LEU A 69 -3.16 -8.98 -3.46
C LEU A 69 -3.11 -10.45 -3.09
N GLN A 70 -4.17 -11.21 -3.39
CA GLN A 70 -4.15 -12.65 -3.16
C GLN A 70 -3.07 -13.32 -3.98
N ALA A 71 -2.84 -12.84 -5.20
CA ALA A 71 -1.79 -13.41 -6.04
C ALA A 71 -0.41 -13.17 -5.41
N TYR A 72 -0.20 -12.00 -4.81
CA TYR A 72 1.05 -11.74 -4.11
C TYR A 72 1.19 -12.64 -2.88
N GLN A 73 0.08 -12.87 -2.15
CA GLN A 73 0.12 -13.78 -1.00
C GLN A 73 0.58 -15.17 -1.40
N GLU A 74 0.10 -15.64 -2.52
CA GLU A 74 0.40 -17.00 -2.95
C GLU A 74 1.87 -17.20 -3.28
N LYS A 75 2.57 -16.12 -3.61
CA LYS A 75 3.99 -16.18 -3.93
C LYS A 75 4.87 -16.26 -2.68
N LEU A 76 4.30 -16.00 -1.52
CA LEU A 76 5.06 -15.98 -0.28
C LEU A 76 4.87 -17.29 0.48
N SER A 77 5.95 -17.74 1.11
CA SER A 77 5.87 -18.88 2.00
C SER A 77 5.67 -18.45 3.45
N ILE A 78 5.49 -17.16 3.66
CA ILE A 78 5.34 -16.57 4.98
C ILE A 78 3.88 -16.21 5.22
N GLN A 79 3.46 -16.28 6.48
CA GLN A 79 2.10 -15.94 6.87
C GLN A 79 1.77 -14.51 6.45
N SER A 80 0.62 -14.33 5.83
CA SER A 80 0.22 -13.00 5.38
C SER A 80 -1.28 -12.79 5.49
N ALA A 81 -1.67 -11.52 5.50
CA ALA A 81 -3.07 -11.11 5.54
C ALA A 81 -3.27 -9.97 4.56
N ILE A 82 -4.53 -9.69 4.24
CA ILE A 82 -4.88 -8.62 3.32
C ILE A 82 -5.86 -7.69 4.01
N GLU A 83 -5.63 -6.38 3.87
CA GLU A 83 -6.53 -5.36 4.37
C GLU A 83 -6.90 -4.42 3.24
N LEU A 84 -8.19 -4.29 2.98
CA LEU A 84 -8.70 -3.36 1.99
C LEU A 84 -9.57 -2.37 2.72
N VAL A 85 -9.17 -1.11 2.72
CA VAL A 85 -9.85 -0.07 3.47
C VAL A 85 -10.12 1.14 2.59
N THR A 86 -10.99 2.01 3.04
CA THR A 86 -11.33 3.24 2.34
C THR A 86 -11.02 4.42 3.25
N GLY A 87 -10.42 5.47 2.71
CA GLY A 87 -10.12 6.65 3.49
C GLY A 87 -8.95 7.42 2.92
N GLU A 88 -8.35 8.25 3.74
CA GLU A 88 -7.14 8.98 3.38
C GLU A 88 -5.97 8.02 3.42
N PRO A 89 -5.25 7.86 2.31
CA PRO A 89 -4.23 6.81 2.24
C PRO A 89 -3.21 6.83 3.37
N ALA A 90 -2.59 7.95 3.63
CA ALA A 90 -1.56 7.98 4.67
C ALA A 90 -2.14 7.68 6.04
N ASP A 91 -3.30 8.27 6.35
CA ASP A 91 -3.92 8.06 7.64
C ASP A 91 -4.30 6.60 7.86
N GLU A 92 -4.83 5.95 6.83
CA GLU A 92 -5.23 4.56 6.96
C GLU A 92 -4.03 3.63 7.06
N ILE A 93 -2.96 3.92 6.34
CA ILE A 93 -1.74 3.12 6.43
C ILE A 93 -1.19 3.20 7.85
N ILE A 94 -1.14 4.39 8.42
CA ILE A 94 -0.63 4.57 9.78
C ILE A 94 -1.54 3.87 10.78
N ARG A 95 -2.86 3.98 10.59
CA ARG A 95 -3.80 3.31 11.47
C ARG A 95 -3.60 1.81 11.45
N LEU A 96 -3.45 1.22 10.27
CA LEU A 96 -3.23 -0.22 10.16
C LEU A 96 -1.90 -0.62 10.77
N ALA A 97 -0.86 0.20 10.58
CA ALA A 97 0.44 -0.10 11.17
C ALA A 97 0.33 -0.16 12.70
N ASN A 98 -0.45 0.73 13.28
CA ASN A 98 -0.64 0.74 14.72
C ASN A 98 -1.47 -0.45 15.19
N ILE A 99 -2.51 -0.81 14.44
CA ILE A 99 -3.36 -1.96 14.79
C ILE A 99 -2.55 -3.25 14.78
N TYR A 100 -1.71 -3.44 13.76
CA TYR A 100 -0.91 -4.65 13.62
C TYR A 100 0.41 -4.58 14.34
N LYS A 101 0.71 -3.44 14.97
CA LYS A 101 1.98 -3.22 15.65
C LYS A 101 3.15 -3.49 14.71
N ALA A 102 3.09 -2.86 13.55
CA ALA A 102 4.09 -3.06 12.53
C ALA A 102 5.46 -2.58 12.96
N ASP A 103 6.47 -3.35 12.65
CA ASP A 103 7.87 -2.98 12.88
C ASP A 103 8.42 -2.23 11.68
N LEU A 104 7.81 -2.42 10.53
CA LEU A 104 8.26 -1.82 9.29
C LEU A 104 7.06 -1.61 8.36
N ILE A 105 7.03 -0.45 7.73
CA ILE A 105 6.10 -0.19 6.65
C ILE A 105 6.90 -0.13 5.36
N ILE A 106 6.46 -0.85 4.33
CA ILE A 106 7.07 -0.76 3.01
C ILE A 106 6.06 -0.07 2.10
N ILE A 107 6.47 0.99 1.44
CA ILE A 107 5.57 1.79 0.62
C ILE A 107 6.32 2.33 -0.59
N GLY A 108 5.61 2.48 -1.71
CA GLY A 108 6.21 3.07 -2.90
C GLY A 108 6.28 4.57 -2.80
N SER A 109 7.23 5.16 -3.51
CA SER A 109 7.42 6.61 -3.48
C SER A 109 6.41 7.37 -4.34
N ARG A 110 5.74 6.68 -5.26
CA ARG A 110 4.77 7.32 -6.14
C ARG A 110 3.41 7.35 -5.48
N GLY A 111 2.67 8.42 -5.67
CA GLY A 111 1.32 8.52 -5.14
C GLY A 111 0.37 7.55 -5.80
N LEU A 112 -0.78 7.37 -5.19
CA LEU A 112 -1.78 6.41 -5.65
C LEU A 112 -2.28 6.68 -7.05
N THR A 113 -2.22 7.91 -7.49
CA THR A 113 -2.77 8.28 -8.77
C THR A 113 -1.77 8.21 -9.91
N GLY A 114 -0.50 7.98 -9.61
CA GLY A 114 0.53 8.07 -10.60
C GLY A 114 0.71 9.47 -11.13
N MET A 115 0.20 10.46 -10.41
CA MET A 115 0.28 11.84 -10.85
C MET A 115 1.70 12.36 -10.90
N LYS A 116 1.84 13.49 -11.54
CA LYS A 116 3.13 14.10 -11.74
C LYS A 116 3.81 14.43 -10.42
N ARG A 117 5.07 14.77 -10.54
CA ARG A 117 5.94 14.93 -9.39
C ARG A 117 5.45 15.88 -8.30
N ILE A 118 4.54 16.79 -8.63
CA ILE A 118 4.04 17.72 -7.63
C ILE A 118 3.40 16.99 -6.46
N VAL A 119 2.67 15.91 -6.76
CA VAL A 119 2.04 15.11 -5.70
C VAL A 119 2.72 13.77 -5.53
N GLN A 120 3.77 13.54 -6.29
CA GLN A 120 4.49 12.28 -6.21
C GLN A 120 5.11 12.15 -4.83
N GLY A 121 4.85 11.01 -4.19
CA GLY A 121 5.43 10.77 -2.89
C GLY A 121 4.73 11.44 -1.73
N SER A 122 3.61 12.14 -1.98
CA SER A 122 2.94 12.82 -0.88
C SER A 122 2.47 11.84 0.20
N VAL A 123 1.94 10.68 -0.20
CA VAL A 123 1.51 9.69 0.77
C VAL A 123 2.71 9.10 1.50
N SER A 124 3.75 8.72 0.77
CA SER A 124 4.93 8.14 1.41
C SER A 124 5.62 9.15 2.32
N SER A 125 5.67 10.42 1.92
CA SER A 125 6.29 11.45 2.76
C SER A 125 5.53 11.61 4.07
N GLN A 126 4.21 11.61 4.02
CA GLN A 126 3.41 11.75 5.22
C GLN A 126 3.57 10.51 6.12
N VAL A 127 3.63 9.33 5.51
CA VAL A 127 3.82 8.11 6.29
C VAL A 127 5.18 8.14 6.99
N VAL A 128 6.22 8.54 6.27
CA VAL A 128 7.56 8.64 6.87
C VAL A 128 7.55 9.59 8.06
N GLU A 129 6.86 10.70 7.92
CA GLU A 129 6.85 11.72 8.96
C GLU A 129 6.04 11.29 10.19
N GLU A 130 4.93 10.60 9.98
CA GLU A 130 3.98 10.35 11.06
C GLU A 130 3.98 8.93 11.61
N ALA A 131 4.61 7.98 10.95
CA ALA A 131 4.60 6.61 11.42
C ALA A 131 5.41 6.44 12.71
N ASN A 132 4.98 5.49 13.54
CA ASN A 132 5.66 5.18 14.78
C ASN A 132 6.71 4.08 14.62
N CYS A 133 6.92 3.61 13.42
CA CYS A 133 7.89 2.56 13.14
C CYS A 133 8.74 2.95 11.95
N SER A 134 9.68 2.10 11.59
CA SER A 134 10.54 2.33 10.44
C SER A 134 9.75 2.25 9.14
N VAL A 135 10.17 3.02 8.16
CA VAL A 135 9.49 3.04 6.86
C VAL A 135 10.54 2.87 5.77
N LEU A 136 10.29 1.92 4.90
CA LEU A 136 11.14 1.69 3.73
C LEU A 136 10.38 2.20 2.50
N VAL A 137 10.92 3.21 1.86
CA VAL A 137 10.30 3.80 0.68
C VAL A 137 10.96 3.20 -0.56
N VAL A 138 10.16 2.56 -1.38
CA VAL A 138 10.64 1.92 -2.61
C VAL A 138 10.46 2.88 -3.77
N LYS A 139 11.53 3.15 -4.47
CA LYS A 139 11.49 4.07 -5.59
C LYS A 139 11.25 3.34 -6.90
N SER A 140 10.57 4.01 -7.79
CA SER A 140 10.44 3.51 -9.14
C SER A 140 11.78 3.68 -9.84
N LYS A 141 12.02 2.84 -10.82
CA LYS A 141 13.23 2.98 -11.60
C LYS A 141 13.07 3.97 -12.71
#